data_8eb0ee6aa2bdac50542e6874809ae453
#
_entry.id   8eb0ee6aa2bdac50542e6874809ae453
#
_cell.length_a   1.000
_cell.length_b   1.000
_cell.length_c   1.000
_cell.angle_alpha   90.00
_cell.angle_beta   90.00
_cell.angle_gamma   90.00
#
_symmetry.space_group_name_H-M   'P 1'
#
loop_
_entity.id
_entity.type
_entity.pdbx_description
1 polymer ?
#
loop_
_entity_poly.entity_id
_entity_poly.type
_entity_poly.pdbx_seq_one_letter_code
_entity_poly.pdbx_strand_id
1 'polypeptide(L)'
;MLASPMSVPVAWVVGLLAALEPTAPWSDTYEKTAEAIARVSESEPLFAPEDKGEERTATLLVSIAWYESRLKPNAKSANGRWYCLFQLGKAYLPDPEKALTDAEMCTRAAVKQIRRSFDLCKARPVQERLANYISGQCDRGGAQSRYRFHLANKLLKEHPMPLPAPDTSNARAR
;
A
#
# COMPACT_ATOMS: atom_id res chain seq x y z
N MET A 1 28.93 -6.87 2.04
CA MET A 1 28.34 -5.71 1.36
C MET A 1 26.84 -5.80 1.59
N LEU A 2 26.28 -4.91 2.40
CA LEU A 2 24.83 -4.80 2.56
C LEU A 2 24.31 -4.09 1.30
N ALA A 3 23.47 -4.75 0.53
CA ALA A 3 22.79 -4.11 -0.59
C ALA A 3 22.01 -2.90 -0.04
N SER A 4 22.22 -1.71 -0.59
CA SER A 4 21.39 -0.56 -0.26
C SER A 4 19.95 -0.93 -0.50
N PRO A 5 19.02 -0.57 0.42
CA PRO A 5 17.60 -0.81 0.18
C PRO A 5 17.22 -0.14 -1.14
N MET A 6 16.52 -0.88 -2.01
CA MET A 6 16.04 -0.33 -3.28
C MET A 6 14.91 0.65 -2.97
N SER A 7 15.12 1.91 -3.34
CA SER A 7 14.08 2.93 -3.18
C SER A 7 12.88 2.61 -4.10
N VAL A 8 11.67 2.67 -3.54
CA VAL A 8 10.43 2.52 -4.32
C VAL A 8 10.18 3.81 -5.11
N PRO A 9 10.27 3.82 -6.45
CA PRO A 9 10.09 5.05 -7.21
C PRO A 9 8.66 5.56 -7.11
N VAL A 10 8.48 6.82 -6.73
CA VAL A 10 7.15 7.47 -6.69
C VAL A 10 6.45 7.37 -8.06
N ALA A 11 7.18 7.60 -9.15
CA ALA A 11 6.64 7.49 -10.50
C ALA A 11 6.09 6.09 -10.83
N TRP A 12 6.70 5.03 -10.27
CA TRP A 12 6.18 3.68 -10.43
C TRP A 12 4.85 3.50 -9.68
N VAL A 13 4.75 3.99 -8.44
CA VAL A 13 3.49 3.95 -7.68
C VAL A 13 2.40 4.77 -8.38
N VAL A 14 2.73 5.94 -8.93
CA VAL A 14 1.85 6.74 -9.79
C VAL A 14 1.34 5.89 -10.95
N GLY A 15 2.21 5.15 -11.63
CA GLY A 15 1.83 4.23 -12.71
C GLY A 15 0.86 3.13 -12.26
N LEU A 16 1.04 2.57 -11.05
CA LEU A 16 0.11 1.58 -10.48
C LEU A 16 -1.28 2.17 -10.22
N LEU A 17 -1.34 3.40 -9.68
CA LEU A 17 -2.62 4.10 -9.46
C LEU A 17 -3.32 4.37 -10.79
N ALA A 18 -2.58 4.85 -11.81
CA ALA A 18 -3.10 5.13 -13.14
C ALA A 18 -3.61 3.87 -13.87
N ALA A 19 -2.97 2.74 -13.66
CA ALA A 19 -3.41 1.47 -14.24
C ALA A 19 -4.80 1.04 -13.73
N LEU A 20 -5.17 1.44 -12.51
CA LEU A 20 -6.48 1.13 -11.92
C LEU A 20 -7.54 2.18 -12.22
N GLU A 21 -7.15 3.45 -12.36
CA GLU A 21 -8.06 4.56 -12.59
C GLU A 21 -7.49 5.49 -13.67
N PRO A 22 -7.50 5.04 -14.95
CA PRO A 22 -6.87 5.79 -16.05
C PRO A 22 -7.59 7.11 -16.38
N THR A 23 -8.84 7.26 -15.94
CA THR A 23 -9.66 8.44 -16.18
C THR A 23 -9.64 9.46 -15.05
N ALA A 24 -8.99 9.14 -13.94
CA ALA A 24 -8.89 10.07 -12.82
C ALA A 24 -8.09 11.30 -13.23
N PRO A 25 -8.59 12.51 -12.94
CA PRO A 25 -7.78 13.70 -13.13
C PRO A 25 -6.58 13.63 -12.20
N TRP A 26 -5.38 13.59 -12.76
CA TRP A 26 -4.14 13.67 -11.99
C TRP A 26 -4.13 14.99 -11.24
N SER A 27 -4.03 14.90 -9.94
CA SER A 27 -3.95 16.03 -9.05
C SER A 27 -2.80 15.82 -8.07
N ASP A 28 -2.32 16.90 -7.48
CA ASP A 28 -1.33 16.86 -6.37
C ASP A 28 -1.69 15.84 -5.28
N THR A 29 -2.98 15.55 -5.13
CA THR A 29 -3.49 14.60 -4.14
C THR A 29 -3.10 13.16 -4.48
N TYR A 30 -3.13 12.77 -5.76
CA TYR A 30 -2.67 11.45 -6.20
C TYR A 30 -1.15 11.31 -6.08
N GLU A 31 -0.41 12.37 -6.41
CA GLU A 31 1.03 12.40 -6.26
C GLU A 31 1.44 12.23 -4.79
N LYS A 32 0.85 13.00 -3.88
CA LYS A 32 1.06 12.85 -2.43
C LYS A 32 0.68 11.46 -1.91
N THR A 33 -0.35 10.86 -2.48
CA THR A 33 -0.74 9.48 -2.16
C THR A 33 0.34 8.49 -2.62
N ALA A 34 0.86 8.65 -3.83
CA ALA A 34 1.92 7.79 -4.35
C ALA A 34 3.23 7.95 -3.55
N GLU A 35 3.60 9.19 -3.20
CA GLU A 35 4.74 9.48 -2.32
C GLU A 35 4.60 8.80 -0.96
N ALA A 36 3.42 8.88 -0.34
CA ALA A 36 3.15 8.26 0.95
C ALA A 36 3.25 6.72 0.87
N ILE A 37 2.66 6.11 -0.16
CA ILE A 37 2.74 4.66 -0.36
C ILE A 37 4.20 4.23 -0.61
N ALA A 38 4.94 4.92 -1.47
CA ALA A 38 6.33 4.62 -1.75
C ALA A 38 7.18 4.66 -0.46
N ARG A 39 7.16 5.80 0.24
CA ARG A 39 7.93 6.04 1.47
C ARG A 39 7.61 5.04 2.58
N VAL A 40 6.33 4.74 2.79
CA VAL A 40 5.90 3.81 3.84
C VAL A 40 6.26 2.37 3.45
N SER A 41 6.17 2.00 2.17
CA SER A 41 6.60 0.68 1.71
C SER A 41 8.09 0.42 1.91
N GLU A 42 8.94 1.46 1.77
CA GLU A 42 10.37 1.39 2.06
C GLU A 42 10.67 1.30 3.56
N SER A 43 10.05 2.19 4.35
CA SER A 43 10.37 2.30 5.78
C SER A 43 9.71 1.23 6.64
N GLU A 44 8.60 0.68 6.20
CA GLU A 44 7.77 -0.27 6.96
C GLU A 44 7.24 -1.42 6.08
N PRO A 45 8.09 -2.17 5.36
CA PRO A 45 7.64 -3.25 4.48
C PRO A 45 6.86 -4.32 5.24
N LEU A 46 5.79 -4.82 4.62
CA LEU A 46 4.94 -5.90 5.18
C LEU A 46 5.52 -7.30 4.93
N PHE A 47 6.43 -7.42 3.98
CA PHE A 47 7.05 -8.67 3.58
C PHE A 47 8.56 -8.59 3.74
N ALA A 48 9.23 -9.73 3.82
CA ALA A 48 10.67 -9.81 3.96
C ALA A 48 11.40 -9.31 2.68
N PRO A 49 12.60 -8.73 2.81
CA PRO A 49 13.35 -8.20 1.67
C PRO A 49 13.61 -9.24 0.57
N GLU A 50 13.90 -10.49 0.93
CA GLU A 50 14.10 -11.61 0.01
C GLU A 50 12.87 -11.93 -0.84
N ASP A 51 11.69 -11.52 -0.38
CA ASP A 51 10.40 -11.68 -1.05
C ASP A 51 9.99 -10.43 -1.84
N LYS A 52 10.91 -9.53 -2.18
CA LYS A 52 10.61 -8.22 -2.76
C LYS A 52 9.67 -7.40 -1.86
N GLY A 53 10.05 -7.28 -0.60
CA GLY A 53 9.19 -6.79 0.48
C GLY A 53 8.57 -5.44 0.20
N GLU A 54 9.34 -4.49 -0.30
CA GLU A 54 8.92 -3.12 -0.61
C GLU A 54 7.97 -3.06 -1.79
N GLU A 55 8.31 -3.74 -2.91
CA GLU A 55 7.47 -3.79 -4.11
C GLU A 55 6.11 -4.44 -3.81
N ARG A 56 6.13 -5.57 -3.11
CA ARG A 56 4.91 -6.29 -2.71
C ARG A 56 4.08 -5.50 -1.73
N THR A 57 4.71 -4.74 -0.84
CA THR A 57 4.00 -3.85 0.08
C THR A 57 3.31 -2.74 -0.69
N ALA A 58 4.00 -2.05 -1.59
CA ALA A 58 3.43 -0.97 -2.39
C ALA A 58 2.24 -1.45 -3.23
N THR A 59 2.38 -2.58 -3.96
CA THR A 59 1.29 -3.13 -4.77
C THR A 59 0.11 -3.59 -3.93
N LEU A 60 0.35 -4.16 -2.73
CA LEU A 60 -0.74 -4.53 -1.82
C LEU A 60 -1.47 -3.32 -1.28
N LEU A 61 -0.76 -2.25 -0.90
CA LEU A 61 -1.37 -0.99 -0.46
C LEU A 61 -2.22 -0.37 -1.57
N VAL A 62 -1.74 -0.30 -2.81
CA VAL A 62 -2.50 0.19 -3.96
C VAL A 62 -3.77 -0.65 -4.17
N SER A 63 -3.65 -1.98 -4.11
CA SER A 63 -4.79 -2.88 -4.24
C SER A 63 -5.83 -2.68 -3.13
N ILE A 64 -5.40 -2.57 -1.87
CA ILE A 64 -6.31 -2.30 -0.74
C ILE A 64 -7.01 -0.97 -0.94
N ALA A 65 -6.29 0.10 -1.26
CA ALA A 65 -6.86 1.43 -1.50
C ALA A 65 -7.92 1.42 -2.62
N TRP A 66 -7.70 0.64 -3.67
CA TRP A 66 -8.69 0.44 -4.73
C TRP A 66 -10.00 -0.19 -4.21
N TYR A 67 -9.90 -1.24 -3.42
CA TYR A 67 -11.09 -1.92 -2.89
C TYR A 67 -11.80 -1.10 -1.80
N GLU A 68 -11.06 -0.34 -1.00
CA GLU A 68 -11.62 0.40 0.13
C GLU A 68 -12.28 1.74 -0.28
N SER A 69 -11.66 2.50 -1.16
CA SER A 69 -12.11 3.86 -1.47
C SER A 69 -12.16 4.20 -2.96
N ARG A 70 -11.80 3.27 -3.86
CA ARG A 70 -11.56 3.58 -5.27
C ARG A 70 -10.52 4.68 -5.42
N LEU A 71 -9.43 4.56 -4.70
CA LEU A 71 -8.31 5.51 -4.67
C LEU A 71 -8.69 6.95 -4.27
N LYS A 72 -9.77 7.15 -3.51
CA LYS A 72 -10.15 8.48 -3.03
C LYS A 72 -9.42 8.81 -1.72
N PRO A 73 -8.42 9.70 -1.72
CA PRO A 73 -7.57 9.95 -0.55
C PRO A 73 -8.33 10.49 0.66
N ASN A 74 -9.33 11.33 0.41
CA ASN A 74 -10.17 11.97 1.42
C ASN A 74 -11.51 11.25 1.65
N ALA A 75 -11.57 9.95 1.37
CA ALA A 75 -12.80 9.19 1.55
C ALA A 75 -13.21 9.16 3.03
N LYS A 76 -14.49 9.47 3.27
CA LYS A 76 -15.12 9.37 4.58
C LYS A 76 -16.47 8.71 4.41
N SER A 77 -16.77 7.70 5.22
CA SER A 77 -18.08 7.05 5.16
C SER A 77 -19.19 7.97 5.64
N ALA A 78 -20.40 7.80 5.11
CA ALA A 78 -21.55 8.64 5.46
C ALA A 78 -21.89 8.63 6.97
N ASN A 79 -21.60 7.52 7.65
CA ASN A 79 -21.80 7.37 9.09
C ASN A 79 -20.61 7.88 9.94
N GLY A 80 -19.56 8.43 9.32
CA GLY A 80 -18.38 8.97 10.01
C GLY A 80 -17.54 7.93 10.76
N ARG A 81 -17.61 6.66 10.40
CA ARG A 81 -16.87 5.57 11.07
C ARG A 81 -15.54 5.23 10.39
N TRP A 82 -15.44 5.45 9.08
CA TRP A 82 -14.31 5.04 8.24
C TRP A 82 -13.72 6.25 7.54
N TYR A 83 -12.41 6.34 7.53
CA TYR A 83 -11.67 7.52 7.10
C TYR A 83 -10.54 7.16 6.14
N CYS A 84 -10.19 8.12 5.31
CA CYS A 84 -9.07 8.18 4.39
C CYS A 84 -9.04 7.06 3.33
N LEU A 85 -8.00 7.05 2.53
CA LEU A 85 -7.79 6.14 1.40
C LEU A 85 -8.06 4.67 1.73
N PHE A 86 -7.68 4.23 2.94
CA PHE A 86 -7.74 2.84 3.38
C PHE A 86 -8.98 2.51 4.21
N GLN A 87 -9.95 3.43 4.34
CA GLN A 87 -11.18 3.26 5.11
C GLN A 87 -10.90 2.70 6.52
N LEU A 88 -10.03 3.37 7.24
CA LEU A 88 -9.68 2.98 8.60
C LEU A 88 -10.72 3.43 9.61
N GLY A 89 -11.03 2.57 10.58
CA GLY A 89 -11.90 2.91 11.69
C GLY A 89 -11.28 4.04 12.55
N LYS A 90 -12.12 4.94 13.03
CA LYS A 90 -11.71 6.10 13.85
C LYS A 90 -10.75 5.75 14.99
N ALA A 91 -10.95 4.61 15.64
CA ALA A 91 -10.10 4.18 16.76
C ALA A 91 -8.65 3.81 16.36
N TYR A 92 -8.38 3.63 15.07
CA TYR A 92 -7.08 3.25 14.54
C TYR A 92 -6.25 4.43 14.02
N LEU A 93 -6.83 5.62 14.05
CA LEU A 93 -6.21 6.85 13.57
C LEU A 93 -5.87 7.77 14.76
N PRO A 94 -4.65 8.33 14.80
CA PRO A 94 -4.30 9.33 15.83
C PRO A 94 -5.19 10.58 15.74
N ASP A 95 -5.45 11.03 14.51
CA ASP A 95 -6.34 12.14 14.18
C ASP A 95 -7.12 11.79 12.90
N PRO A 96 -8.39 11.36 13.01
CA PRO A 96 -9.19 10.94 11.88
C PRO A 96 -9.45 12.04 10.83
N GLU A 97 -9.66 13.27 11.26
CA GLU A 97 -9.92 14.39 10.32
C GLU A 97 -8.62 14.77 9.58
N LYS A 98 -7.50 14.82 10.28
CA LYS A 98 -6.19 15.06 9.67
C LYS A 98 -5.83 13.98 8.66
N ALA A 99 -6.17 12.71 8.93
CA ALA A 99 -5.89 11.60 8.01
C ALA A 99 -6.57 11.73 6.64
N LEU A 100 -7.60 12.58 6.50
CA LEU A 100 -8.23 12.88 5.20
C LEU A 100 -7.33 13.71 4.27
N THR A 101 -6.36 14.42 4.83
CA THR A 101 -5.44 15.30 4.08
C THR A 101 -3.98 14.91 4.24
N ASP A 102 -3.65 14.06 5.21
CA ASP A 102 -2.31 13.55 5.49
C ASP A 102 -2.21 12.10 4.99
N ALA A 103 -1.78 11.94 3.72
CA ALA A 103 -1.68 10.65 3.08
C ALA A 103 -0.68 9.72 3.80
N GLU A 104 0.41 10.26 4.38
CA GLU A 104 1.41 9.47 5.09
C GLU A 104 0.86 8.93 6.41
N MET A 105 0.15 9.76 7.19
CA MET A 105 -0.51 9.32 8.42
C MET A 105 -1.51 8.19 8.13
N CYS A 106 -2.34 8.36 7.09
CA CYS A 106 -3.30 7.34 6.66
C CYS A 106 -2.59 6.03 6.27
N THR A 107 -1.51 6.10 5.47
CA THR A 107 -0.79 4.93 4.99
C THR A 107 -0.07 4.18 6.11
N ARG A 108 0.61 4.89 7.03
CA ARG A 108 1.25 4.26 8.21
C ARG A 108 0.24 3.58 9.12
N ALA A 109 -0.91 4.21 9.36
CA ALA A 109 -1.98 3.60 10.15
C ALA A 109 -2.53 2.34 9.46
N ALA A 110 -2.66 2.33 8.13
CA ALA A 110 -3.07 1.16 7.37
C ALA A 110 -2.06 0.02 7.50
N VAL A 111 -0.76 0.29 7.30
CA VAL A 111 0.30 -0.72 7.46
C VAL A 111 0.28 -1.33 8.85
N LYS A 112 0.12 -0.51 9.89
CA LYS A 112 -0.01 -1.00 11.27
C LYS A 112 -1.20 -1.95 11.46
N GLN A 113 -2.37 -1.64 10.88
CA GLN A 113 -3.54 -2.49 10.97
C GLN A 113 -3.41 -3.76 10.11
N ILE A 114 -2.79 -3.68 8.94
CA ILE A 114 -2.51 -4.84 8.08
C ILE A 114 -1.55 -5.79 8.81
N ARG A 115 -0.47 -5.28 9.39
CA ARG A 115 0.49 -6.07 10.16
C ARG A 115 -0.18 -6.77 11.34
N ARG A 116 -1.02 -6.05 12.10
CA ARG A 116 -1.84 -6.65 13.16
C ARG A 116 -2.74 -7.77 12.62
N SER A 117 -3.38 -7.57 11.47
CA SER A 117 -4.20 -8.60 10.83
C SER A 117 -3.39 -9.84 10.45
N PHE A 118 -2.17 -9.65 9.92
CA PHE A 118 -1.27 -10.74 9.59
C PHE A 118 -0.88 -11.57 10.83
N ASP A 119 -0.60 -10.88 11.94
CA ASP A 119 -0.23 -11.53 13.22
C ASP A 119 -1.41 -12.30 13.82
N LEU A 120 -2.59 -11.68 13.87
CA LEU A 120 -3.80 -12.31 14.40
C LEU A 120 -4.22 -13.52 13.56
N CYS A 121 -4.14 -13.39 12.24
CA CYS A 121 -4.56 -14.43 11.30
C CYS A 121 -3.40 -15.31 10.81
N LYS A 122 -2.30 -15.41 11.55
CA LYS A 122 -1.08 -16.13 11.15
C LYS A 122 -1.29 -17.61 10.81
N ALA A 123 -2.32 -18.26 11.40
CA ALA A 123 -2.69 -19.64 11.08
C ALA A 123 -3.40 -19.80 9.71
N ARG A 124 -3.77 -18.70 9.06
CA ARG A 124 -4.40 -18.72 7.73
C ARG A 124 -3.33 -18.65 6.64
N PRO A 125 -3.63 -19.13 5.42
CA PRO A 125 -2.77 -18.88 4.26
C PRO A 125 -2.48 -17.37 4.10
N VAL A 126 -1.30 -17.02 3.62
CA VAL A 126 -0.86 -15.61 3.50
C VAL A 126 -1.92 -14.75 2.79
N GLN A 127 -2.53 -15.26 1.71
CA GLN A 127 -3.54 -14.55 0.92
C GLN A 127 -4.86 -14.30 1.69
N GLU A 128 -5.04 -14.91 2.85
CA GLU A 128 -6.23 -14.73 3.70
C GLU A 128 -5.95 -13.92 4.97
N ARG A 129 -4.70 -13.55 5.23
CA ARG A 129 -4.32 -12.87 6.48
C ARG A 129 -4.82 -11.43 6.62
N LEU A 130 -5.36 -10.83 5.54
CA LEU A 130 -6.08 -9.55 5.62
C LEU A 130 -7.51 -9.70 6.19
N ALA A 131 -7.97 -10.91 6.49
CA ALA A 131 -9.36 -11.16 6.91
C ALA A 131 -9.76 -10.33 8.13
N ASN A 132 -8.89 -10.20 9.14
CA ASN A 132 -9.16 -9.36 10.32
C ASN A 132 -9.21 -7.87 9.98
N TYR A 133 -8.34 -7.37 9.11
CA TYR A 133 -8.39 -5.99 8.60
C TYR A 133 -9.74 -5.69 7.94
N ILE A 134 -10.26 -6.61 7.12
CA ILE A 134 -11.46 -6.42 6.31
C ILE A 134 -12.74 -6.59 7.13
N SER A 135 -12.80 -7.59 8.02
CA SER A 135 -14.03 -8.02 8.68
C SER A 135 -14.00 -7.96 10.22
N GLY A 136 -12.84 -7.67 10.79
CA GLY A 136 -12.61 -7.77 12.24
C GLY A 136 -12.40 -9.20 12.73
N GLN A 137 -12.45 -10.22 11.88
CA GLN A 137 -12.35 -11.64 12.25
C GLN A 137 -11.52 -12.43 11.23
N CYS A 138 -10.76 -13.44 11.68
CA CYS A 138 -9.92 -14.25 10.78
C CYS A 138 -10.68 -15.33 10.00
N ASP A 139 -11.85 -15.71 10.42
CA ASP A 139 -12.72 -16.71 9.77
C ASP A 139 -13.65 -16.10 8.72
N ARG A 140 -13.73 -14.77 8.66
CA ARG A 140 -14.53 -14.02 7.70
C ARG A 140 -13.61 -13.12 6.87
N GLY A 141 -14.03 -12.76 5.66
CA GLY A 141 -13.22 -11.85 4.81
C GLY A 141 -12.08 -12.52 4.03
N GLY A 142 -11.89 -13.84 4.15
CA GLY A 142 -10.83 -14.55 3.44
C GLY A 142 -10.92 -14.43 1.91
N ALA A 143 -12.12 -14.50 1.34
CA ALA A 143 -12.33 -14.31 -0.10
C ALA A 143 -11.94 -12.90 -0.54
N GLN A 144 -12.38 -11.87 0.19
CA GLN A 144 -12.04 -10.47 -0.07
C GLN A 144 -10.52 -10.22 0.09
N SER A 145 -9.89 -10.88 1.05
CA SER A 145 -8.42 -10.86 1.21
C SER A 145 -7.72 -11.42 -0.03
N ARG A 146 -8.14 -12.58 -0.52
CA ARG A 146 -7.59 -13.20 -1.75
C ARG A 146 -7.73 -12.28 -2.97
N TYR A 147 -8.84 -11.58 -3.13
CA TYR A 147 -9.01 -10.62 -4.24
C TYR A 147 -7.98 -9.48 -4.18
N ARG A 148 -7.68 -8.95 -2.99
CA ARG A 148 -6.67 -7.90 -2.83
C ARG A 148 -5.27 -8.41 -3.15
N PHE A 149 -4.91 -9.59 -2.68
CA PHE A 149 -3.65 -10.22 -3.04
C PHE A 149 -3.55 -10.55 -4.52
N HIS A 150 -4.64 -11.04 -5.13
CA HIS A 150 -4.66 -11.30 -6.57
C HIS A 150 -4.41 -10.04 -7.39
N LEU A 151 -5.09 -8.94 -7.07
CA LEU A 151 -4.88 -7.67 -7.75
C LEU A 151 -3.46 -7.13 -7.53
N ALA A 152 -2.93 -7.20 -6.31
CA ALA A 152 -1.55 -6.80 -6.02
C ALA A 152 -0.53 -7.58 -6.85
N ASN A 153 -0.68 -8.91 -6.92
CA ASN A 153 0.20 -9.76 -7.72
C ASN A 153 0.06 -9.49 -9.22
N LYS A 154 -1.15 -9.20 -9.70
CA LYS A 154 -1.40 -8.81 -11.09
C LYS A 154 -0.68 -7.51 -11.41
N LEU A 155 -0.84 -6.48 -10.57
CA LEU A 155 -0.16 -5.19 -10.74
C LEU A 155 1.36 -5.37 -10.78
N LEU A 156 1.93 -6.13 -9.86
CA LEU A 156 3.37 -6.37 -9.81
C LEU A 156 3.88 -7.09 -11.08
N LYS A 157 3.10 -8.02 -11.61
CA LYS A 157 3.45 -8.76 -12.82
C LYS A 157 3.34 -7.89 -14.09
N GLU A 158 2.30 -7.09 -14.21
CA GLU A 158 2.03 -6.25 -15.38
C GLU A 158 2.84 -4.96 -15.38
N HIS A 159 3.19 -4.45 -14.21
CA HIS A 159 3.95 -3.22 -13.99
C HIS A 159 5.11 -3.49 -13.02
N PRO A 160 6.14 -4.25 -13.44
CA PRO A 160 7.28 -4.53 -12.57
C PRO A 160 8.00 -3.23 -12.18
N MET A 161 8.51 -3.17 -10.94
CA MET A 161 9.28 -2.01 -10.51
C MET A 161 10.56 -1.91 -11.36
N PRO A 162 10.87 -0.72 -11.89
CA PRO A 162 12.09 -0.52 -12.68
C PRO A 162 13.33 -0.80 -11.82
N LEU A 163 14.30 -1.47 -12.41
CA LEU A 163 15.60 -1.64 -11.74
C LEU A 163 16.28 -0.28 -11.55
N PRO A 164 17.01 -0.07 -10.47
CA PRO A 164 17.79 1.14 -10.28
C PRO A 164 18.76 1.30 -11.47
N ALA A 165 18.91 2.53 -11.96
CA ALA A 165 19.87 2.82 -13.00
C ALA A 165 21.27 2.37 -12.54
N PRO A 166 22.08 1.75 -13.41
CA PRO A 166 23.45 1.39 -13.05
C PRO A 166 24.21 2.63 -12.59
N ASP A 167 24.91 2.50 -11.46
CA ASP A 167 25.70 3.59 -10.90
C ASP A 167 26.86 3.92 -11.86
N THR A 168 26.70 5.01 -12.61
CA THR A 168 27.70 5.51 -13.56
C THR A 168 28.81 6.31 -12.89
N SER A 169 28.79 6.47 -11.57
CA SER A 169 29.79 7.27 -10.83
C SER A 169 31.21 6.70 -10.94
N ASN A 170 31.34 5.39 -11.12
CA ASN A 170 32.65 4.72 -11.26
C ASN A 170 33.24 4.75 -12.69
N ALA A 171 32.51 5.21 -13.70
CA ALA A 171 33.00 5.24 -15.08
C ALA A 171 33.93 6.42 -15.40
N ARG A 172 34.04 7.42 -14.50
CA ARG A 172 34.88 8.61 -14.70
C ARG A 172 36.24 8.57 -13.99
N ALA A 173 36.61 7.46 -13.38
CA ALA A 173 37.85 7.31 -12.61
C ALA A 173 38.86 6.37 -13.30
N ARG A 174 38.85 6.28 -14.63
CA ARG A 174 39.94 5.60 -15.39
C ARG A 174 40.47 6.47 -16.51
#